data_aa859ce1abc07a3da5f7b282fbe200af
#
_entry.id   aa859ce1abc07a3da5f7b282fbe200af
#
_cell.length_a   1.000
_cell.length_b   1.000
_cell.length_c   1.000
_cell.angle_alpha   90.00
_cell.angle_beta   90.00
_cell.angle_gamma   90.00
#
_symmetry.space_group_name_H-M   'P 1'
#
loop_
_entity.id
_entity.type
_entity.pdbx_description
1 polymer ?
#
loop_
_entity_poly.entity_id
_entity_poly.type
_entity_poly.pdbx_seq_one_letter_code
_entity_poly.pdbx_strand_id
1 'polypeptide(L)'
;SDFLKIKNENLSLRGIQFRMDFPNDSRNSYGWHQDNAYDQHNINSTNGAVLWLPLINTNEENGTLEIKPGSELSSFDCSEKVSSGDKYQSEQILVQKKYLDKYPSRSVDVKKNNSLVTYCGIFHRSGINISNHIRFTLVIRYNNQLSKDYLFFRNLKQDS
;
A
#
# COMPACT_ATOMS: atom_id res chain seq x y z
N SER A 1 8.62 0.33 17.66
CA SER A 1 7.40 0.88 17.06
C SER A 1 6.17 0.34 17.79
N ASP A 2 5.36 1.23 18.35
CA ASP A 2 4.15 0.85 19.10
C ASP A 2 3.08 0.25 18.18
N PHE A 3 3.01 0.72 16.93
CA PHE A 3 2.07 0.22 15.94
C PHE A 3 2.28 -1.26 15.61
N LEU A 4 3.53 -1.66 15.35
CA LEU A 4 3.88 -3.05 15.05
C LEU A 4 4.20 -3.86 16.31
N LYS A 5 4.19 -3.25 17.50
CA LYS A 5 4.55 -3.87 18.80
C LYS A 5 5.94 -4.52 18.76
N ILE A 6 6.89 -3.86 18.10
CA ILE A 6 8.28 -4.29 18.01
C ILE A 6 9.22 -3.16 18.43
N LYS A 7 10.44 -3.52 18.84
CA LYS A 7 11.47 -2.53 19.10
C LYS A 7 11.89 -1.82 17.82
N ASN A 8 12.28 -0.53 17.92
CA ASN A 8 12.68 0.25 16.74
C ASN A 8 13.89 -0.33 16.00
N GLU A 9 14.81 -0.98 16.72
CA GLU A 9 15.98 -1.66 16.16
C GLU A 9 15.61 -2.84 15.23
N ASN A 10 14.40 -3.37 15.37
CA ASN A 10 13.87 -4.47 14.56
C ASN A 10 13.00 -3.98 13.40
N LEU A 11 12.90 -2.67 13.23
CA LEU A 11 12.17 -2.06 12.14
C LEU A 11 13.09 -1.89 10.93
N SER A 12 12.75 -2.50 9.83
CA SER A 12 13.50 -2.38 8.57
C SER A 12 12.76 -1.48 7.60
N LEU A 13 13.47 -0.52 7.01
CA LEU A 13 12.96 0.28 5.90
C LEU A 13 12.93 -0.57 4.64
N ARG A 14 11.74 -0.82 4.10
CA ARG A 14 11.54 -1.64 2.88
C ARG A 14 11.68 -0.80 1.61
N GLY A 15 11.14 0.40 1.62
CA GLY A 15 11.22 1.28 0.46
C GLY A 15 10.53 2.61 0.69
N ILE A 16 10.96 3.57 -0.10
CA ILE A 16 10.36 4.91 -0.17
C ILE A 16 9.96 5.15 -1.62
N GLN A 17 8.71 5.54 -1.82
CA GLN A 17 8.17 5.88 -3.13
C GLN A 17 7.62 7.29 -3.09
N PHE A 18 8.11 8.14 -3.99
CA PHE A 18 7.49 9.43 -4.25
C PHE A 18 6.50 9.28 -5.40
N ARG A 19 5.29 9.77 -5.21
CA ARG A 19 4.21 9.69 -6.19
C ARG A 19 3.73 11.07 -6.58
N MET A 20 3.42 11.22 -7.86
CA MET A 20 2.74 12.37 -8.45
C MET A 20 1.50 11.85 -9.17
N ASP A 21 0.34 12.21 -8.66
CA ASP A 21 -0.94 11.82 -9.25
C ASP A 21 -1.54 13.04 -9.95
N PHE A 22 -1.49 13.05 -11.28
CA PHE A 22 -1.95 14.15 -12.12
C PHE A 22 -3.49 14.19 -12.20
N PRO A 23 -4.08 15.37 -12.43
CA PRO A 23 -5.51 15.50 -12.68
C PRO A 23 -5.99 14.61 -13.81
N ASN A 24 -7.06 13.84 -13.56
CA ASN A 24 -7.71 12.96 -14.53
C ASN A 24 -6.80 11.90 -15.17
N ASP A 25 -5.67 11.58 -14.54
CA ASP A 25 -4.71 10.58 -15.03
C ASP A 25 -4.82 9.29 -14.20
N SER A 26 -5.32 8.25 -14.82
CA SER A 26 -5.48 6.93 -14.19
C SER A 26 -4.24 6.03 -14.27
N ARG A 27 -3.17 6.43 -14.97
CA ARG A 27 -1.98 5.59 -15.20
C ARG A 27 -1.28 5.15 -13.91
N ASN A 28 -1.33 5.98 -12.88
CA ASN A 28 -0.79 5.68 -11.54
C ASN A 28 -1.86 5.19 -10.56
N SER A 29 -3.10 5.00 -11.01
CA SER A 29 -4.18 4.53 -10.16
C SER A 29 -4.11 3.02 -10.02
N TYR A 30 -3.96 2.56 -8.77
CA TYR A 30 -4.05 1.14 -8.44
C TYR A 30 -5.47 0.83 -7.96
N GLY A 31 -6.02 -0.28 -8.46
CA GLY A 31 -7.27 -0.85 -7.93
C GLY A 31 -7.11 -1.33 -6.49
N TRP A 32 -8.15 -1.96 -5.94
CA TRP A 32 -8.09 -2.53 -4.59
C TRP A 32 -6.99 -3.58 -4.49
N HIS A 33 -6.01 -3.34 -3.63
CA HIS A 33 -4.84 -4.21 -3.46
C HIS A 33 -4.37 -4.26 -2.00
N GLN A 34 -3.43 -5.14 -1.75
CA GLN A 34 -2.66 -5.26 -0.52
C GLN A 34 -1.19 -5.05 -0.85
N ASP A 35 -0.47 -4.25 -0.07
CA ASP A 35 0.97 -4.05 -0.32
C ASP A 35 1.78 -5.34 -0.15
N ASN A 36 1.40 -6.22 0.79
CA ASN A 36 2.07 -7.49 1.00
C ASN A 36 1.88 -8.50 -0.16
N ALA A 37 0.91 -8.30 -1.05
CA ALA A 37 0.77 -9.12 -2.24
C ALA A 37 1.89 -8.88 -3.27
N TYR A 38 2.48 -7.68 -3.26
CA TYR A 38 3.66 -7.33 -4.08
C TYR A 38 4.98 -7.68 -3.39
N ASP A 39 4.92 -7.84 -2.09
CA ASP A 39 6.09 -8.09 -1.25
C ASP A 39 6.08 -9.55 -0.78
N GLN A 40 6.71 -10.42 -1.55
CA GLN A 40 6.84 -11.84 -1.21
C GLN A 40 7.53 -12.07 0.15
N HIS A 41 8.11 -11.02 0.74
CA HIS A 41 8.85 -11.07 2.00
C HIS A 41 7.97 -10.81 3.23
N ASN A 42 6.69 -10.48 3.05
CA ASN A 42 5.74 -10.18 4.11
C ASN A 42 4.40 -10.87 3.87
N ILE A 43 4.43 -12.19 3.88
CA ILE A 43 3.21 -13.01 3.71
C ILE A 43 2.18 -12.68 4.79
N ASN A 44 2.64 -12.40 6.02
CA ASN A 44 1.75 -12.01 7.09
C ASN A 44 1.45 -10.49 7.02
N SER A 45 0.19 -10.19 6.79
CA SER A 45 -0.33 -8.84 6.57
C SER A 45 -0.08 -7.84 7.70
N THR A 46 0.18 -8.30 8.92
CA THR A 46 0.44 -7.47 10.10
C THR A 46 1.92 -7.28 10.41
N ASN A 47 2.84 -7.92 9.68
CA ASN A 47 4.28 -7.82 9.92
C ASN A 47 4.93 -6.59 9.29
N GLY A 48 4.19 -5.78 8.58
CA GLY A 48 4.67 -4.55 7.98
C GLY A 48 3.69 -3.41 8.12
N ALA A 49 4.22 -2.20 8.04
CA ALA A 49 3.46 -0.97 8.07
C ALA A 49 3.75 -0.11 6.86
N VAL A 50 2.72 0.57 6.40
CA VAL A 50 2.81 1.58 5.34
C VAL A 50 2.49 2.93 5.95
N LEU A 51 3.39 3.87 5.74
CA LEU A 51 3.22 5.25 6.10
C LEU A 51 2.92 6.04 4.81
N TRP A 52 1.70 6.52 4.71
CA TRP A 52 1.24 7.33 3.59
C TRP A 52 1.21 8.81 3.99
N LEU A 53 2.10 9.62 3.43
CA LEU A 53 2.28 11.03 3.75
C LEU A 53 1.92 11.89 2.54
N PRO A 54 0.75 12.50 2.50
CA PRO A 54 0.43 13.49 1.50
C PRO A 54 1.18 14.79 1.79
N LEU A 55 1.70 15.43 0.74
CA LEU A 55 2.36 16.73 0.86
C LEU A 55 1.40 17.93 0.70
N ILE A 56 0.14 17.63 0.47
CA ILE A 56 -1.00 18.56 0.43
C ILE A 56 -2.14 17.99 1.26
N ASN A 57 -3.17 18.79 1.57
CA ASN A 57 -4.40 18.24 2.14
C ASN A 57 -5.07 17.31 1.12
N THR A 58 -5.49 16.14 1.56
CA THR A 58 -6.17 15.18 0.67
C THR A 58 -7.64 15.00 1.06
N ASN A 59 -8.46 14.78 0.04
CA ASN A 59 -9.89 14.51 0.12
C ASN A 59 -10.30 13.65 -1.10
N GLU A 60 -11.57 13.33 -1.22
CA GLU A 60 -12.08 12.51 -2.33
C GLU A 60 -11.83 13.17 -3.70
N GLU A 61 -11.92 14.49 -3.82
CA GLU A 61 -11.75 15.22 -5.07
C GLU A 61 -10.32 15.08 -5.62
N ASN A 62 -9.31 15.15 -4.75
CA ASN A 62 -7.92 15.01 -5.19
C ASN A 62 -7.37 13.59 -5.04
N GLY A 63 -8.26 12.62 -4.87
CA GLY A 63 -7.95 11.20 -4.93
C GLY A 63 -7.26 10.65 -3.68
N THR A 64 -7.75 10.98 -2.50
CA THR A 64 -7.23 10.40 -1.25
C THR A 64 -7.31 8.88 -1.23
N LEU A 65 -6.70 8.24 -0.24
CA LEU A 65 -6.80 6.79 -0.08
C LEU A 65 -8.21 6.38 0.36
N GLU A 66 -8.69 5.32 -0.26
CA GLU A 66 -9.80 4.53 0.24
C GLU A 66 -9.25 3.25 0.88
N ILE A 67 -9.76 2.90 2.04
CA ILE A 67 -9.37 1.72 2.79
C ILE A 67 -10.60 0.88 3.15
N LYS A 68 -10.38 -0.39 3.44
CA LYS A 68 -11.40 -1.31 3.97
C LYS A 68 -10.98 -1.80 5.36
N PRO A 69 -11.37 -1.08 6.44
CA PRO A 69 -11.01 -1.46 7.80
C PRO A 69 -11.48 -2.86 8.16
N GLY A 70 -10.64 -3.62 8.88
CA GLY A 70 -10.89 -5.02 9.23
C GLY A 70 -10.30 -6.02 8.24
N SER A 71 -9.90 -5.57 7.03
CA SER A 71 -9.33 -6.45 6.01
C SER A 71 -7.83 -6.74 6.22
N GLU A 72 -7.17 -6.06 7.14
CA GLU A 72 -5.73 -6.21 7.43
C GLU A 72 -5.32 -7.61 7.89
N LEU A 73 -6.28 -8.40 8.38
CA LEU A 73 -6.07 -9.79 8.80
C LEU A 73 -6.30 -10.80 7.65
N SER A 74 -6.68 -10.33 6.46
CA SER A 74 -6.91 -11.20 5.32
C SER A 74 -5.59 -11.69 4.73
N SER A 75 -5.56 -12.96 4.29
CA SER A 75 -4.43 -13.52 3.57
C SER A 75 -4.23 -12.82 2.21
N PHE A 76 -2.99 -12.79 1.71
CA PHE A 76 -2.69 -12.30 0.37
C PHE A 76 -3.27 -13.19 -0.75
N ASP A 77 -3.67 -14.44 -0.46
CA ASP A 77 -4.38 -15.34 -1.39
C ASP A 77 -5.73 -14.77 -1.86
N CYS A 78 -6.19 -13.68 -1.22
CA CYS A 78 -7.36 -12.92 -1.69
C CYS A 78 -7.10 -12.18 -3.01
N SER A 79 -5.85 -12.06 -3.43
CA SER A 79 -5.43 -11.25 -4.58
C SER A 79 -5.08 -12.11 -5.78
N GLU A 80 -5.26 -11.56 -6.98
CA GLU A 80 -4.94 -12.20 -8.25
C GLU A 80 -4.22 -11.19 -9.16
N LYS A 81 -3.37 -11.72 -10.03
CA LYS A 81 -2.69 -10.93 -11.05
C LYS A 81 -3.67 -10.53 -12.14
N VAL A 82 -3.71 -9.25 -12.46
CA VAL A 82 -4.53 -8.69 -13.52
C VAL A 82 -3.64 -7.93 -14.48
N SER A 83 -3.64 -8.35 -15.74
CA SER A 83 -3.00 -7.57 -16.80
C SER A 83 -3.94 -6.45 -17.23
N SER A 84 -3.42 -5.23 -17.29
CA SER A 84 -4.20 -4.08 -17.77
C SER A 84 -4.47 -4.11 -19.29
N GLY A 85 -3.73 -4.93 -20.03
CA GLY A 85 -3.73 -4.91 -21.50
C GLY A 85 -3.06 -3.65 -22.10
N ASP A 86 -2.71 -2.69 -21.28
CA ASP A 86 -2.00 -1.48 -21.68
C ASP A 86 -0.50 -1.62 -21.37
N LYS A 87 0.35 -1.45 -22.41
CA LYS A 87 1.81 -1.56 -22.27
C LYS A 87 2.43 -0.51 -21.32
N TYR A 88 1.69 0.55 -21.00
CA TYR A 88 2.12 1.63 -20.11
C TYR A 88 1.65 1.46 -18.67
N GLN A 89 0.78 0.48 -18.39
CA GLN A 89 0.36 0.15 -17.04
C GLN A 89 1.06 -1.12 -16.56
N SER A 90 1.64 -1.05 -15.37
CA SER A 90 2.21 -2.23 -14.73
C SER A 90 1.14 -3.29 -14.46
N GLU A 91 1.53 -4.55 -14.51
CA GLU A 91 0.70 -5.65 -14.02
C GLU A 91 0.29 -5.36 -12.57
N GLN A 92 -1.00 -5.48 -12.28
CA GLN A 92 -1.54 -5.24 -10.94
C GLN A 92 -1.89 -6.57 -10.27
N ILE A 93 -1.72 -6.63 -8.95
CA ILE A 93 -2.19 -7.72 -8.11
C ILE A 93 -3.38 -7.17 -7.31
N LEU A 94 -4.58 -7.53 -7.75
CA LEU A 94 -5.82 -6.96 -7.23
C LEU A 94 -6.56 -7.93 -6.33
N VAL A 95 -7.20 -7.39 -5.29
CA VAL A 95 -8.09 -8.17 -4.43
C VAL A 95 -9.35 -8.57 -5.19
N GLN A 96 -9.68 -9.85 -5.19
CA GLN A 96 -10.86 -10.39 -5.84
C GLN A 96 -12.15 -9.81 -5.24
N LYS A 97 -13.14 -9.53 -6.08
CA LYS A 97 -14.41 -8.89 -5.68
C LYS A 97 -15.09 -9.58 -4.50
N LYS A 98 -15.12 -10.91 -4.47
CA LYS A 98 -15.77 -11.71 -3.40
C LYS A 98 -15.22 -11.43 -1.99
N TYR A 99 -13.97 -10.91 -1.89
CA TYR A 99 -13.36 -10.51 -0.63
C TYR A 99 -13.60 -9.04 -0.32
N LEU A 100 -13.68 -8.19 -1.34
CA LEU A 100 -13.94 -6.75 -1.18
C LEU A 100 -15.33 -6.50 -0.57
N ASP A 101 -16.31 -7.29 -0.95
CA ASP A 101 -17.70 -7.13 -0.50
C ASP A 101 -17.89 -7.43 0.99
N LYS A 102 -16.90 -8.05 1.64
CA LYS A 102 -16.94 -8.37 3.07
C LYS A 102 -16.67 -7.16 3.98
N TYR A 103 -16.07 -6.12 3.46
CA TYR A 103 -15.60 -4.97 4.25
C TYR A 103 -16.13 -3.67 3.65
N PRO A 104 -16.70 -2.78 4.48
CA PRO A 104 -17.08 -1.45 4.02
C PRO A 104 -15.86 -0.63 3.64
N SER A 105 -15.98 0.23 2.64
CA SER A 105 -14.90 1.15 2.28
C SER A 105 -15.07 2.49 3.01
N ARG A 106 -13.94 3.15 3.22
CA ARG A 106 -13.86 4.51 3.75
C ARG A 106 -12.81 5.30 3.00
N SER A 107 -13.15 6.51 2.58
CA SER A 107 -12.18 7.54 2.18
C SER A 107 -11.53 8.13 3.43
N VAL A 108 -10.24 8.41 3.37
CA VAL A 108 -9.49 8.94 4.51
C VAL A 108 -8.88 10.29 4.14
N ASP A 109 -9.50 11.37 4.60
CA ASP A 109 -8.95 12.70 4.46
C ASP A 109 -7.74 12.87 5.37
N VAL A 110 -6.61 13.22 4.78
CA VAL A 110 -5.37 13.44 5.52
C VAL A 110 -4.89 14.86 5.29
N LYS A 111 -4.74 15.61 6.36
CA LYS A 111 -4.19 16.97 6.28
C LYS A 111 -2.69 16.93 6.02
N LYS A 112 -2.18 17.93 5.30
CA LYS A 112 -0.74 18.17 5.16
C LYS A 112 -0.06 18.13 6.52
N ASN A 113 1.13 17.56 6.58
CA ASN A 113 1.94 17.31 7.79
C ASN A 113 1.40 16.18 8.71
N ASN A 114 0.28 15.55 8.36
CA ASN A 114 -0.17 14.32 8.99
C ASN A 114 0.11 13.13 8.06
N SER A 115 0.01 11.93 8.61
CA SER A 115 0.18 10.68 7.87
C SER A 115 -0.89 9.68 8.24
N LEU A 116 -1.24 8.84 7.30
CA LEU A 116 -1.99 7.62 7.54
C LEU A 116 -1.01 6.47 7.71
N VAL A 117 -1.13 5.74 8.81
CA VAL A 117 -0.37 4.52 9.07
C VAL A 117 -1.31 3.33 8.98
N THR A 118 -0.94 2.35 8.17
CA THR A 118 -1.72 1.12 7.98
C THR A 118 -0.83 -0.11 8.04
N TYR A 119 -1.44 -1.29 8.24
CA TYR A 119 -0.77 -2.55 7.97
C TYR A 119 -0.67 -2.78 6.44
N CYS A 120 0.38 -3.48 5.99
CA CYS A 120 0.55 -3.79 4.57
C CYS A 120 -0.56 -4.69 4.00
N GLY A 121 -1.29 -5.40 4.84
CA GLY A 121 -2.37 -6.28 4.42
C GLY A 121 -3.73 -5.63 4.27
N ILE A 122 -3.90 -4.35 4.66
CA ILE A 122 -5.18 -3.69 4.51
C ILE A 122 -5.55 -3.55 3.02
N PHE A 123 -6.80 -3.82 2.68
CA PHE A 123 -7.28 -3.55 1.33
C PHE A 123 -7.41 -2.05 1.15
N HIS A 124 -6.72 -1.52 0.17
CA HIS A 124 -6.74 -0.09 -0.12
C HIS A 124 -6.59 0.19 -1.62
N ARG A 125 -6.96 1.38 -2.00
CA ARG A 125 -6.75 1.93 -3.34
C ARG A 125 -6.54 3.44 -3.28
N SER A 126 -5.92 4.00 -4.31
CA SER A 126 -5.94 5.45 -4.52
C SER A 126 -7.22 5.85 -5.23
N GLY A 127 -7.87 6.90 -4.74
CA GLY A 127 -8.91 7.58 -5.50
C GLY A 127 -8.34 8.24 -6.75
N ILE A 128 -9.17 8.49 -7.75
CA ILE A 128 -8.80 9.25 -8.94
C ILE A 128 -8.73 10.74 -8.55
N ASN A 129 -7.64 11.41 -8.93
CA ASN A 129 -7.54 12.85 -8.76
C ASN A 129 -8.33 13.56 -9.86
N ILE A 130 -9.50 14.06 -9.52
CA ILE A 130 -10.36 14.87 -10.42
C ILE A 130 -10.24 16.37 -10.16
N SER A 131 -9.36 16.78 -9.24
CA SER A 131 -9.05 18.18 -8.98
C SER A 131 -8.19 18.78 -10.10
N ASN A 132 -7.90 20.06 -10.03
CA ASN A 132 -7.01 20.76 -10.96
C ASN A 132 -5.55 20.87 -10.50
N HIS A 133 -5.17 20.15 -9.44
CA HIS A 133 -3.83 20.18 -8.86
C HIS A 133 -3.20 18.80 -8.84
N ILE A 134 -1.88 18.74 -8.98
CA ILE A 134 -1.12 17.50 -8.80
C ILE A 134 -1.10 17.15 -7.31
N ARG A 135 -1.43 15.90 -6.99
CA ARG A 135 -1.27 15.36 -5.64
C ARG A 135 0.12 14.74 -5.50
N PHE A 136 0.88 15.23 -4.55
CA PHE A 136 2.19 14.69 -4.19
C PHE A 136 2.07 13.86 -2.91
N THR A 137 2.67 12.69 -2.92
CA THR A 137 2.61 11.75 -1.78
C THR A 137 3.95 11.02 -1.61
N LEU A 138 4.40 10.86 -0.36
CA LEU A 138 5.44 9.91 0.01
C LEU A 138 4.78 8.67 0.59
N VAL A 139 5.21 7.50 0.12
CA VAL A 139 4.80 6.20 0.66
C VAL A 139 6.05 5.52 1.18
N ILE A 140 6.07 5.24 2.47
CA ILE A 140 7.21 4.61 3.15
C ILE A 140 6.75 3.27 3.72
N ARG A 141 7.47 2.21 3.40
CA ARG A 141 7.14 0.85 3.84
C ARG A 141 8.17 0.34 4.82
N TYR A 142 7.67 -0.18 5.93
CA TYR A 142 8.48 -0.78 6.99
C TYR A 142 8.07 -2.22 7.24
N ASN A 143 9.07 -3.05 7.52
CA ASN A 143 8.88 -4.44 7.86
C ASN A 143 9.47 -4.76 9.24
N ASN A 144 8.88 -5.76 9.89
CA ASN A 144 9.45 -6.38 11.07
C ASN A 144 10.52 -7.40 10.64
N GLN A 145 11.79 -7.08 10.83
CA GLN A 145 12.90 -7.97 10.45
C GLN A 145 13.02 -9.24 11.32
N LEU A 146 12.29 -9.32 12.43
CA LEU A 146 12.20 -10.55 13.23
C LEU A 146 11.10 -11.50 12.75
N SER A 147 10.29 -11.08 11.78
CA SER A 147 9.28 -11.95 11.20
C SER A 147 9.92 -13.15 10.53
N LYS A 148 9.36 -14.35 10.74
CA LYS A 148 9.80 -15.57 10.05
C LYS A 148 9.65 -15.46 8.52
N ASP A 149 8.76 -14.57 8.07
CA ASP A 149 8.50 -14.32 6.66
C ASP A 149 9.42 -13.24 6.08
N TYR A 150 10.33 -12.68 6.90
CA TYR A 150 11.26 -11.66 6.45
C TYR A 150 12.44 -12.30 5.74
N LEU A 151 12.47 -12.17 4.41
CA LEU A 151 13.60 -12.62 3.60
C LEU A 151 14.62 -11.48 3.47
N PHE A 152 15.80 -11.71 3.93
CA PHE A 152 16.89 -10.73 3.85
C PHE A 152 17.47 -10.72 2.43
N PHE A 153 17.60 -9.55 1.80
CA PHE A 153 18.19 -9.40 0.47
C PHE A 153 19.62 -9.96 0.30
N ARG A 154 20.29 -10.30 1.39
CA ARG A 154 21.67 -10.82 1.35
C ARG A 154 21.80 -12.22 0.78
N ASN A 155 20.73 -13.00 0.76
CA ASN A 155 20.80 -14.38 0.24
C ASN A 155 20.71 -14.47 -1.29
N LEU A 156 20.45 -13.37 -1.99
CA LEU A 156 20.39 -13.35 -3.45
C LEU A 156 21.78 -13.23 -4.14
N LYS A 157 22.87 -13.15 -3.38
CA LYS A 157 24.23 -13.03 -3.92
C LYS A 157 25.14 -14.24 -3.69
N GLN A 158 24.64 -15.34 -3.12
CA GLN A 158 25.48 -16.50 -2.84
C GLN A 158 25.33 -17.65 -3.83
N ASP A 159 24.46 -17.55 -4.83
CA ASP A 159 24.25 -18.56 -5.86
C ASP A 159 24.64 -18.08 -7.27
N SER A 160 25.74 -17.31 -7.40
CA SER A 160 26.37 -16.99 -8.67
C SER A 160 27.85 -17.30 -8.67
#